data_66ce95b5edc91583a9d43dba97549f0e
#
_entry.id   66ce95b5edc91583a9d43dba97549f0e
#
_cell.length_a   1.000
_cell.length_b   1.000
_cell.length_c   1.000
_cell.angle_alpha   90.00
_cell.angle_beta   90.00
_cell.angle_gamma   90.00
#
_symmetry.space_group_name_H-M   'P 1'
#
loop_
_entity.id
_entity.type
_entity.pdbx_description
1 polymer ?
#
loop_
_entity_poly.entity_id
_entity_poly.type
_entity_poly.pdbx_seq_one_letter_code
_entity_poly.pdbx_strand_id
1 'polypeptide(L)'
;MRFENIYLNFGTQVVYDNASSSFNANDKVGIVGVNGAGKTTLFRVILGEVPLDNGKMVIPTDYKIGYLPQVIKTPENGDLTVFEYLLEGRPIKKLEDELTALYEKMVTADDKEYKIIAKKINKINNELDYYDQYNYENILLKIISGMNIDSNMLDLKLKDISGGQKSKIAFARLLYSKAHILLLDEPTNHLDLDTKDFIIEYLKQYNGMILVISHDTSFLNEVTTKTLYVDKVKHNFEIFNGNYEKYLKIKEEKDKARERLIAKQSDEEEKLKRIIAKYIHGTEKQANIAKDRIKKLEKLKQVKVEAEKKQKVTKFKIKINYPSTSIPIEVNHLKFGYDENNLLYNDLSFTIQRGEKILIVGENGIGKTTLLRLIMGSLKPIDGEIKINDKTVIGYYAQEHEIIDNSKTILNNFNNYGLADYEVRRYLGNFLFSGEDINKLAGVLSPGERSRVGLAKIALSGANTLLLDEPTNHLDPMTQLKIADIFKDYEGTMLVVSHNLEFVDSLNIDRMLLLPSGVITYYDKEIVTYYETLNNNEEIK
;
A
#
# COMPACT_ATOMS: atom_id res chain seq x y z
N MET A 1 -3.71 -24.44 0.38
CA MET A 1 -2.53 -23.97 -0.40
C MET A 1 -1.30 -24.04 0.48
N ARG A 2 -0.13 -24.45 -0.08
CA ARG A 2 1.12 -24.60 0.69
C ARG A 2 2.31 -24.23 -0.17
N PHE A 3 3.25 -23.48 0.42
CA PHE A 3 4.57 -23.19 -0.12
C PHE A 3 5.62 -23.98 0.66
N GLU A 4 6.52 -24.66 -0.03
CA GLU A 4 7.56 -25.49 0.56
C GLU A 4 8.92 -25.04 0.04
N ASN A 5 9.72 -24.39 0.92
CA ASN A 5 11.09 -23.98 0.68
C ASN A 5 11.28 -23.27 -0.66
N ILE A 6 10.38 -22.34 -0.98
CA ILE A 6 10.43 -21.65 -2.26
C ILE A 6 11.64 -20.71 -2.32
N TYR A 7 12.30 -20.72 -3.50
CA TYR A 7 13.38 -19.84 -3.86
C TYR A 7 13.07 -19.15 -5.17
N LEU A 8 13.28 -17.84 -5.20
CA LEU A 8 13.06 -17.02 -6.39
C LEU A 8 14.05 -15.85 -6.42
N ASN A 9 14.68 -15.65 -7.57
CA ASN A 9 15.53 -14.48 -7.82
C ASN A 9 15.18 -13.80 -9.15
N PHE A 10 15.51 -12.52 -9.26
CA PHE A 10 15.49 -11.76 -10.50
C PHE A 10 16.91 -11.20 -10.75
N GLY A 11 17.67 -11.89 -11.58
CA GLY A 11 19.07 -11.57 -11.84
C GLY A 11 19.91 -11.67 -10.56
N THR A 12 20.34 -10.55 -10.00
CA THR A 12 21.13 -10.51 -8.74
C THR A 12 20.28 -10.30 -7.49
N GLN A 13 18.98 -10.04 -7.65
CA GLN A 13 18.10 -9.74 -6.53
C GLN A 13 17.32 -10.98 -6.08
N VAL A 14 17.65 -11.50 -4.89
CA VAL A 14 16.87 -12.56 -4.23
C VAL A 14 15.57 -11.96 -3.73
N VAL A 15 14.44 -12.59 -4.07
CA VAL A 15 13.10 -12.23 -3.60
C VAL A 15 12.67 -13.14 -2.46
N TYR A 16 12.79 -14.47 -2.66
CA TYR A 16 12.49 -15.47 -1.64
C TYR A 16 13.70 -16.41 -1.47
N ASP A 17 13.98 -16.74 -0.22
CA ASP A 17 15.04 -17.70 0.13
C ASP A 17 14.50 -18.66 1.20
N ASN A 18 14.29 -19.91 0.79
CA ASN A 18 13.78 -20.97 1.64
C ASN A 18 12.46 -20.61 2.37
N ALA A 19 11.59 -19.85 1.69
CA ALA A 19 10.34 -19.36 2.27
C ALA A 19 9.26 -20.45 2.24
N SER A 20 8.61 -20.67 3.37
CA SER A 20 7.58 -21.70 3.54
C SER A 20 6.37 -21.14 4.27
N SER A 21 5.16 -21.55 3.83
CA SER A 21 3.91 -21.19 4.51
C SER A 21 2.80 -22.15 4.13
N SER A 22 1.75 -22.21 4.95
CA SER A 22 0.57 -23.04 4.66
C SER A 22 -0.71 -22.29 5.06
N PHE A 23 -1.74 -22.45 4.23
CA PHE A 23 -3.05 -21.82 4.40
C PHE A 23 -4.16 -22.85 4.21
N ASN A 24 -5.21 -22.74 5.03
CA ASN A 24 -6.42 -23.54 4.95
C ASN A 24 -7.41 -22.96 3.93
N ALA A 25 -8.41 -23.75 3.53
CA ALA A 25 -9.37 -23.39 2.48
C ALA A 25 -10.15 -22.08 2.74
N ASN A 26 -10.40 -21.73 4.01
CA ASN A 26 -11.21 -20.56 4.39
C ASN A 26 -10.37 -19.48 5.10
N ASP A 27 -9.05 -19.54 5.00
CA ASP A 27 -8.19 -18.52 5.60
C ASP A 27 -8.33 -17.19 4.85
N LYS A 28 -8.46 -16.10 5.62
CA LYS A 28 -8.45 -14.72 5.12
C LYS A 28 -7.16 -14.08 5.55
N VAL A 29 -6.24 -13.91 4.60
CA VAL A 29 -4.83 -13.60 4.87
C VAL A 29 -4.47 -12.23 4.33
N GLY A 30 -4.08 -11.32 5.20
CA GLY A 30 -3.46 -10.05 4.82
C GLY A 30 -1.97 -10.25 4.53
N ILE A 31 -1.51 -9.92 3.33
CA ILE A 31 -0.10 -9.97 2.96
C ILE A 31 0.52 -8.59 3.17
N VAL A 32 1.42 -8.50 4.13
CA VAL A 32 2.05 -7.25 4.54
C VAL A 32 3.57 -7.32 4.41
N GLY A 33 4.19 -6.18 4.26
CA GLY A 33 5.64 -6.04 4.12
C GLY A 33 5.98 -4.74 3.41
N VAL A 34 7.22 -4.30 3.53
CA VAL A 34 7.70 -3.08 2.88
C VAL A 34 7.60 -3.17 1.36
N ASN A 35 7.53 -2.03 0.69
CA ASN A 35 7.49 -2.00 -0.76
C ASN A 35 8.75 -2.65 -1.36
N GLY A 36 8.55 -3.46 -2.40
CA GLY A 36 9.62 -4.27 -2.99
C GLY A 36 10.01 -5.53 -2.20
N ALA A 37 9.20 -5.96 -1.20
CA ALA A 37 9.40 -7.22 -0.50
C ALA A 37 8.94 -8.46 -1.30
N GLY A 38 8.27 -8.26 -2.44
CA GLY A 38 7.79 -9.35 -3.28
C GLY A 38 6.30 -9.68 -3.13
N LYS A 39 5.48 -8.85 -2.47
CA LYS A 39 4.05 -9.12 -2.23
C LYS A 39 3.29 -9.47 -3.52
N THR A 40 3.31 -8.58 -4.52
CA THR A 40 2.68 -8.82 -5.84
C THR A 40 3.37 -9.95 -6.61
N THR A 41 4.69 -10.15 -6.42
CA THR A 41 5.41 -11.28 -7.00
C THR A 41 4.86 -12.62 -6.50
N LEU A 42 4.45 -12.69 -5.21
CA LEU A 42 3.82 -13.89 -4.66
C LEU A 42 2.52 -14.23 -5.40
N PHE A 43 1.71 -13.22 -5.73
CA PHE A 43 0.49 -13.44 -6.54
C PHE A 43 0.83 -13.94 -7.94
N ARG A 44 1.85 -13.38 -8.58
CA ARG A 44 2.28 -13.84 -9.92
C ARG A 44 2.82 -15.28 -9.90
N VAL A 45 3.48 -15.69 -8.80
CA VAL A 45 3.87 -17.10 -8.58
C VAL A 45 2.64 -17.98 -8.43
N ILE A 46 1.63 -17.56 -7.63
CA ILE A 46 0.38 -18.30 -7.45
C ILE A 46 -0.37 -18.47 -8.77
N LEU A 47 -0.37 -17.44 -9.61
CA LEU A 47 -0.99 -17.47 -10.95
C LEU A 47 -0.19 -18.28 -11.98
N GLY A 48 1.03 -18.73 -11.65
CA GLY A 48 1.91 -19.42 -12.58
C GLY A 48 2.57 -18.53 -13.63
N GLU A 49 2.47 -17.20 -13.51
CA GLU A 49 3.12 -16.25 -14.41
C GLU A 49 4.63 -16.18 -14.20
N VAL A 50 5.08 -16.45 -12.99
CA VAL A 50 6.51 -16.46 -12.61
C VAL A 50 6.83 -17.85 -12.06
N PRO A 51 7.70 -18.61 -12.75
CA PRO A 51 8.16 -19.91 -12.24
C PRO A 51 9.07 -19.73 -11.03
N LEU A 52 9.04 -20.67 -10.10
CA LEU A 52 9.98 -20.74 -8.98
C LEU A 52 11.32 -21.32 -9.48
N ASP A 53 12.43 -20.77 -9.01
CA ASP A 53 13.77 -21.34 -9.28
C ASP A 53 14.00 -22.64 -8.50
N ASN A 54 13.43 -22.72 -7.27
CA ASN A 54 13.45 -23.94 -6.44
C ASN A 54 12.27 -23.97 -5.48
N GLY A 55 12.00 -25.15 -4.88
CA GLY A 55 10.89 -25.35 -3.97
C GLY A 55 9.61 -25.77 -4.69
N LYS A 56 8.50 -25.82 -3.96
CA LYS A 56 7.20 -26.25 -4.48
C LYS A 56 6.07 -25.38 -3.96
N MET A 57 5.10 -25.16 -4.84
CA MET A 57 3.79 -24.64 -4.49
C MET A 57 2.74 -25.74 -4.74
N VAL A 58 1.91 -25.99 -3.74
CA VAL A 58 0.85 -27.01 -3.82
C VAL A 58 -0.50 -26.33 -3.68
N ILE A 59 -1.29 -26.39 -4.74
CA ILE A 59 -2.70 -25.97 -4.78
C ILE A 59 -3.49 -27.15 -5.34
N PRO A 60 -4.66 -27.49 -4.77
CA PRO A 60 -5.53 -28.51 -5.36
C PRO A 60 -5.87 -28.17 -6.82
N THR A 61 -5.83 -29.15 -7.70
CA THR A 61 -5.96 -28.94 -9.17
C THR A 61 -7.36 -28.46 -9.60
N ASP A 62 -8.36 -28.69 -8.77
CA ASP A 62 -9.75 -28.29 -8.97
C ASP A 62 -10.06 -26.87 -8.45
N TYR A 63 -9.11 -26.24 -7.77
CA TYR A 63 -9.30 -24.89 -7.25
C TYR A 63 -9.23 -23.84 -8.36
N LYS A 64 -10.29 -23.02 -8.42
CA LYS A 64 -10.38 -21.85 -9.31
C LYS A 64 -9.80 -20.64 -8.57
N ILE A 65 -8.88 -19.93 -9.22
CA ILE A 65 -8.23 -18.72 -8.67
C ILE A 65 -8.81 -17.51 -9.37
N GLY A 66 -9.32 -16.57 -8.60
CA GLY A 66 -9.73 -15.26 -9.08
C GLY A 66 -8.69 -14.21 -8.68
N TYR A 67 -8.34 -13.31 -9.56
CA TYR A 67 -7.32 -12.28 -9.32
C TYR A 67 -7.81 -10.88 -9.69
N LEU A 68 -7.68 -9.95 -8.77
CA LEU A 68 -7.85 -8.52 -8.98
C LEU A 68 -6.45 -7.87 -8.99
N PRO A 69 -5.94 -7.46 -10.15
CA PRO A 69 -4.66 -6.76 -10.25
C PRO A 69 -4.80 -5.30 -9.83
N GLN A 70 -3.71 -4.70 -9.35
CA GLN A 70 -3.64 -3.28 -9.00
C GLN A 70 -3.98 -2.36 -10.18
N VAL A 71 -3.63 -2.75 -11.41
CA VAL A 71 -3.94 -2.02 -12.64
C VAL A 71 -4.72 -2.94 -13.58
N ILE A 72 -5.94 -2.56 -13.88
CA ILE A 72 -6.83 -3.34 -14.74
C ILE A 72 -6.56 -2.97 -16.20
N LYS A 73 -6.12 -3.96 -16.97
CA LYS A 73 -6.02 -3.84 -18.42
C LYS A 73 -7.42 -4.00 -19.02
N THR A 74 -7.77 -3.15 -19.98
CA THR A 74 -9.01 -3.32 -20.74
C THR A 74 -8.96 -4.69 -21.43
N PRO A 75 -9.99 -5.53 -21.28
CA PRO A 75 -10.07 -6.81 -21.99
C PRO A 75 -9.93 -6.59 -23.50
N GLU A 76 -9.33 -7.56 -24.20
CA GLU A 76 -9.19 -7.52 -25.67
C GLU A 76 -10.55 -7.40 -26.38
N ASN A 77 -11.64 -7.92 -25.76
CA ASN A 77 -13.03 -7.80 -26.20
C ASN A 77 -13.71 -6.53 -25.62
N GLY A 78 -13.17 -5.36 -25.86
CA GLY A 78 -13.75 -4.08 -25.41
C GLY A 78 -15.14 -3.76 -25.97
N ASP A 79 -15.68 -4.59 -26.87
CA ASP A 79 -17.01 -4.45 -27.47
C ASP A 79 -18.14 -5.08 -26.64
N LEU A 80 -17.83 -5.88 -25.62
CA LEU A 80 -18.82 -6.41 -24.66
C LEU A 80 -19.45 -5.26 -23.87
N THR A 81 -20.74 -5.40 -23.58
CA THR A 81 -21.41 -4.55 -22.59
C THR A 81 -20.91 -4.90 -21.18
N VAL A 82 -21.06 -3.97 -20.25
CA VAL A 82 -20.72 -4.19 -18.84
C VAL A 82 -21.46 -5.40 -18.28
N PHE A 83 -22.75 -5.54 -18.62
CA PHE A 83 -23.57 -6.67 -18.14
C PHE A 83 -23.08 -8.00 -18.67
N GLU A 84 -22.80 -8.10 -19.98
CA GLU A 84 -22.24 -9.33 -20.58
C GLU A 84 -20.90 -9.70 -19.95
N TYR A 85 -20.02 -8.72 -19.74
CA TYR A 85 -18.74 -8.93 -19.10
C TYR A 85 -18.87 -9.44 -17.65
N LEU A 86 -19.84 -8.92 -16.90
CA LEU A 86 -20.12 -9.40 -15.55
C LEU A 86 -20.65 -10.84 -15.56
N LEU A 87 -21.58 -11.17 -16.47
CA LEU A 87 -22.14 -12.52 -16.62
C LEU A 87 -21.07 -13.57 -16.93
N GLU A 88 -20.08 -13.23 -17.75
CA GLU A 88 -18.96 -14.12 -18.06
C GLU A 88 -18.10 -14.52 -16.83
N GLY A 89 -18.29 -13.85 -15.68
CA GLY A 89 -17.64 -14.24 -14.42
C GLY A 89 -17.97 -15.66 -13.98
N ARG A 90 -19.18 -16.16 -14.33
CA ARG A 90 -19.56 -17.58 -14.21
C ARG A 90 -19.84 -18.14 -15.60
N PRO A 91 -19.22 -19.25 -16.00
CA PRO A 91 -19.37 -19.81 -17.35
C PRO A 91 -20.68 -20.62 -17.52
N ILE A 92 -21.80 -20.16 -16.93
CA ILE A 92 -23.07 -20.90 -16.89
C ILE A 92 -23.56 -21.14 -18.31
N LYS A 93 -23.70 -20.08 -19.13
CA LYS A 93 -24.18 -20.19 -20.50
C LYS A 93 -23.32 -21.15 -21.34
N LYS A 94 -22.00 -21.09 -21.19
CA LYS A 94 -21.07 -22.00 -21.89
C LYS A 94 -21.26 -23.45 -21.47
N LEU A 95 -21.50 -23.70 -20.18
CA LEU A 95 -21.76 -25.04 -19.65
C LEU A 95 -23.13 -25.59 -20.11
N GLU A 96 -24.15 -24.73 -20.18
CA GLU A 96 -25.49 -25.09 -20.72
C GLU A 96 -25.43 -25.45 -22.22
N ASP A 97 -24.70 -24.65 -23.01
CA ASP A 97 -24.47 -24.92 -24.44
C ASP A 97 -23.73 -26.26 -24.64
N GLU A 98 -22.67 -26.51 -23.83
CA GLU A 98 -21.93 -27.78 -23.86
C GLU A 98 -22.81 -28.95 -23.44
N LEU A 99 -23.66 -28.77 -22.43
CA LEU A 99 -24.60 -29.78 -21.96
C LEU A 99 -25.59 -30.12 -23.04
N THR A 100 -26.16 -29.14 -23.72
CA THR A 100 -27.09 -29.32 -24.86
C THR A 100 -26.43 -30.12 -25.98
N ALA A 101 -25.21 -29.72 -26.39
CA ALA A 101 -24.46 -30.45 -27.42
C ALA A 101 -24.12 -31.91 -27.02
N LEU A 102 -23.91 -32.18 -25.72
CA LEU A 102 -23.67 -33.53 -25.23
C LEU A 102 -24.94 -34.37 -25.23
N TYR A 103 -26.11 -33.80 -24.90
CA TYR A 103 -27.39 -34.51 -25.02
C TYR A 103 -27.71 -34.87 -26.47
N GLU A 104 -27.48 -33.98 -27.45
CA GLU A 104 -27.65 -34.28 -28.87
C GLU A 104 -26.75 -35.44 -29.31
N LYS A 105 -25.47 -35.43 -28.91
CA LYS A 105 -24.54 -36.54 -29.22
C LYS A 105 -24.92 -37.86 -28.55
N MET A 106 -25.53 -37.80 -27.37
CA MET A 106 -25.93 -38.98 -26.62
C MET A 106 -27.00 -39.83 -27.33
N VAL A 107 -27.84 -39.16 -28.16
CA VAL A 107 -28.92 -39.82 -28.93
C VAL A 107 -28.36 -40.79 -29.98
N THR A 108 -27.18 -40.54 -30.53
CA THR A 108 -26.56 -41.32 -31.60
C THR A 108 -25.37 -42.16 -31.15
N ALA A 109 -25.02 -42.11 -29.86
CA ALA A 109 -23.83 -42.76 -29.29
C ALA A 109 -23.97 -44.26 -29.11
N ASP A 110 -22.88 -45.00 -29.30
CA ASP A 110 -22.79 -46.42 -28.93
C ASP A 110 -22.65 -46.60 -27.39
N ASP A 111 -22.74 -47.83 -26.89
CA ASP A 111 -22.69 -48.14 -25.46
C ASP A 111 -21.40 -47.63 -24.74
N LYS A 112 -20.28 -47.56 -25.44
CA LYS A 112 -19.01 -47.04 -24.88
C LYS A 112 -19.00 -45.54 -24.84
N GLU A 113 -19.41 -44.92 -25.94
CA GLU A 113 -19.52 -43.47 -26.05
C GLU A 113 -20.56 -42.91 -25.08
N TYR A 114 -21.72 -43.60 -24.95
CA TYR A 114 -22.77 -43.27 -24.00
C TYR A 114 -22.24 -43.14 -22.57
N LYS A 115 -21.44 -44.08 -22.08
CA LYS A 115 -20.85 -44.04 -20.75
C LYS A 115 -19.88 -42.87 -20.55
N ILE A 116 -19.14 -42.50 -21.58
CA ILE A 116 -18.20 -41.35 -21.54
C ILE A 116 -18.98 -40.05 -21.52
N ILE A 117 -20.01 -39.91 -22.38
CA ILE A 117 -20.86 -38.72 -22.44
C ILE A 117 -21.62 -38.54 -21.12
N ALA A 118 -22.21 -39.63 -20.56
CA ALA A 118 -22.90 -39.56 -19.29
C ALA A 118 -22.00 -39.08 -18.13
N LYS A 119 -20.73 -39.49 -18.11
CA LYS A 119 -19.76 -38.96 -17.12
C LYS A 119 -19.48 -37.47 -17.30
N LYS A 120 -19.39 -36.99 -18.56
CA LYS A 120 -19.19 -35.57 -18.85
C LYS A 120 -20.41 -34.75 -18.45
N ILE A 121 -21.62 -35.22 -18.76
CA ILE A 121 -22.88 -34.59 -18.37
C ILE A 121 -22.94 -34.43 -16.84
N ASN A 122 -22.65 -35.51 -16.09
CA ASN A 122 -22.63 -35.45 -14.63
C ASN A 122 -21.60 -34.42 -14.10
N LYS A 123 -20.44 -34.33 -14.74
CA LYS A 123 -19.44 -33.35 -14.36
C LYS A 123 -19.92 -31.90 -14.60
N ILE A 124 -20.56 -31.65 -15.76
CA ILE A 124 -21.10 -30.31 -16.10
C ILE A 124 -22.25 -29.95 -15.15
N ASN A 125 -23.15 -30.89 -14.85
CA ASN A 125 -24.23 -30.65 -13.88
C ASN A 125 -23.68 -30.29 -12.50
N ASN A 126 -22.67 -30.98 -12.00
CA ASN A 126 -22.01 -30.62 -10.74
C ASN A 126 -21.36 -29.23 -10.78
N GLU A 127 -20.83 -28.82 -11.95
CA GLU A 127 -20.29 -27.48 -12.12
C GLU A 127 -21.40 -26.41 -12.18
N LEU A 128 -22.52 -26.69 -12.83
CA LEU A 128 -23.68 -25.80 -12.86
C LEU A 128 -24.29 -25.62 -11.46
N ASP A 129 -24.40 -26.72 -10.68
CA ASP A 129 -24.83 -26.67 -9.29
C ASP A 129 -23.84 -25.86 -8.41
N TYR A 130 -22.54 -26.05 -8.63
CA TYR A 130 -21.52 -25.25 -7.95
C TYR A 130 -21.72 -23.75 -8.20
N TYR A 131 -22.11 -23.33 -9.42
CA TYR A 131 -22.34 -21.93 -9.77
C TYR A 131 -23.73 -21.41 -9.42
N ASP A 132 -24.59 -22.18 -8.77
CA ASP A 132 -25.97 -21.82 -8.41
C ASP A 132 -26.79 -21.39 -9.65
N GLN A 133 -26.84 -22.27 -10.67
CA GLN A 133 -27.44 -22.00 -11.99
C GLN A 133 -28.89 -21.48 -11.94
N TYR A 134 -29.64 -21.70 -10.86
CA TYR A 134 -31.02 -21.23 -10.72
C TYR A 134 -31.12 -19.84 -10.07
N ASN A 135 -30.03 -19.30 -9.51
CA ASN A 135 -30.04 -18.03 -8.77
C ASN A 135 -28.90 -17.07 -9.17
N TYR A 136 -28.16 -17.37 -10.20
CA TYR A 136 -26.95 -16.65 -10.59
C TYR A 136 -27.20 -15.18 -10.93
N GLU A 137 -28.36 -14.87 -11.58
CA GLU A 137 -28.74 -13.49 -11.92
C GLU A 137 -29.04 -12.65 -10.68
N ASN A 138 -29.80 -13.20 -9.72
CA ASN A 138 -30.08 -12.50 -8.47
C ASN A 138 -28.81 -12.22 -7.65
N ILE A 139 -27.86 -13.17 -7.67
CA ILE A 139 -26.55 -12.97 -7.03
C ILE A 139 -25.79 -11.83 -7.71
N LEU A 140 -25.81 -11.81 -9.06
CA LEU A 140 -25.16 -10.74 -9.82
C LEU A 140 -25.81 -9.37 -9.53
N LEU A 141 -27.14 -9.28 -9.55
CA LEU A 141 -27.88 -8.05 -9.26
C LEU A 141 -27.57 -7.54 -7.83
N LYS A 142 -27.47 -8.45 -6.85
CA LYS A 142 -27.07 -8.09 -5.48
C LYS A 142 -25.66 -7.50 -5.44
N ILE A 143 -24.71 -8.05 -6.20
CA ILE A 143 -23.35 -7.52 -6.28
C ILE A 143 -23.33 -6.17 -7.00
N ILE A 144 -24.05 -6.03 -8.13
CA ILE A 144 -24.17 -4.77 -8.87
C ILE A 144 -24.69 -3.65 -7.95
N SER A 145 -25.79 -3.91 -7.22
CA SER A 145 -26.35 -2.97 -6.28
C SER A 145 -25.39 -2.63 -5.13
N GLY A 146 -24.77 -3.65 -4.51
CA GLY A 146 -23.85 -3.44 -3.39
C GLY A 146 -22.53 -2.78 -3.80
N MET A 147 -22.12 -2.98 -5.05
CA MET A 147 -20.96 -2.28 -5.63
C MET A 147 -21.33 -0.88 -6.15
N ASN A 148 -22.57 -0.46 -5.97
CA ASN A 148 -23.06 0.86 -6.41
C ASN A 148 -22.74 1.13 -7.91
N ILE A 149 -23.04 0.13 -8.77
CA ILE A 149 -22.88 0.22 -10.21
C ILE A 149 -24.21 0.72 -10.79
N ASP A 150 -24.17 1.89 -11.47
CA ASP A 150 -25.36 2.47 -12.07
C ASP A 150 -25.95 1.54 -13.15
N SER A 151 -27.28 1.34 -13.11
CA SER A 151 -27.99 0.53 -14.09
C SER A 151 -27.79 1.04 -15.55
N ASN A 152 -27.66 2.35 -15.73
CA ASN A 152 -27.40 2.95 -17.04
C ASN A 152 -26.04 2.54 -17.60
N MET A 153 -25.11 2.14 -16.77
CA MET A 153 -23.78 1.67 -17.21
C MET A 153 -23.79 0.24 -17.73
N LEU A 154 -24.79 -0.56 -17.38
CA LEU A 154 -24.83 -1.98 -17.73
C LEU A 154 -24.87 -2.21 -19.24
N ASP A 155 -25.50 -1.30 -19.99
CA ASP A 155 -25.64 -1.34 -21.43
C ASP A 155 -24.46 -0.69 -22.17
N LEU A 156 -23.56 0.02 -21.45
CA LEU A 156 -22.39 0.65 -22.05
C LEU A 156 -21.32 -0.40 -22.37
N LYS A 157 -20.52 -0.12 -23.40
CA LYS A 157 -19.36 -0.95 -23.74
C LYS A 157 -18.20 -0.69 -22.78
N LEU A 158 -17.43 -1.72 -22.44
CA LEU A 158 -16.26 -1.61 -21.56
C LEU A 158 -15.23 -0.58 -22.01
N LYS A 159 -15.10 -0.33 -23.31
CA LYS A 159 -14.19 0.68 -23.85
C LYS A 159 -14.60 2.12 -23.50
N ASP A 160 -15.90 2.36 -23.29
CA ASP A 160 -16.49 3.70 -23.16
C ASP A 160 -16.55 4.16 -21.68
N ILE A 161 -16.16 3.32 -20.72
CA ILE A 161 -16.17 3.62 -19.29
C ILE A 161 -14.79 4.06 -18.77
N SER A 162 -14.77 4.85 -17.69
CA SER A 162 -13.55 5.37 -17.06
C SER A 162 -12.70 4.27 -16.40
N GLY A 163 -11.42 4.56 -16.12
CA GLY A 163 -10.51 3.62 -15.47
C GLY A 163 -10.99 3.18 -14.08
N GLY A 164 -11.49 4.09 -13.26
CA GLY A 164 -12.06 3.79 -11.95
C GLY A 164 -13.30 2.89 -12.04
N GLN A 165 -14.21 3.19 -12.97
CA GLN A 165 -15.37 2.35 -13.23
C GLN A 165 -14.98 0.94 -13.70
N LYS A 166 -13.96 0.82 -14.56
CA LYS A 166 -13.41 -0.49 -14.97
C LYS A 166 -12.92 -1.30 -13.79
N SER A 167 -12.24 -0.65 -12.83
CA SER A 167 -11.78 -1.31 -11.60
C SER A 167 -12.93 -1.85 -10.78
N LYS A 168 -13.98 -1.05 -10.58
CA LYS A 168 -15.18 -1.42 -9.85
C LYS A 168 -15.91 -2.61 -10.50
N ILE A 169 -16.08 -2.56 -11.83
CA ILE A 169 -16.74 -3.62 -12.62
C ILE A 169 -15.92 -4.92 -12.60
N ALA A 170 -14.60 -4.84 -12.76
CA ALA A 170 -13.73 -6.03 -12.69
C ALA A 170 -13.77 -6.67 -11.30
N PHE A 171 -13.86 -5.88 -10.24
CA PHE A 171 -14.02 -6.41 -8.89
C PHE A 171 -15.40 -7.05 -8.71
N ALA A 172 -16.48 -6.45 -9.18
CA ALA A 172 -17.81 -7.04 -9.16
C ALA A 172 -17.84 -8.41 -9.87
N ARG A 173 -17.23 -8.50 -11.07
CA ARG A 173 -17.06 -9.76 -11.80
C ARG A 173 -16.28 -10.79 -10.99
N LEU A 174 -15.21 -10.37 -10.31
CA LEU A 174 -14.41 -11.26 -9.47
C LEU A 174 -15.22 -11.81 -8.29
N LEU A 175 -15.96 -10.97 -7.57
CA LEU A 175 -16.84 -11.40 -6.48
C LEU A 175 -17.91 -12.36 -6.98
N TYR A 176 -18.46 -12.11 -8.17
CA TYR A 176 -19.44 -12.97 -8.80
C TYR A 176 -18.87 -14.32 -9.23
N SER A 177 -17.58 -14.43 -9.54
CA SER A 177 -16.94 -15.62 -10.13
C SER A 177 -16.98 -16.88 -9.26
N LYS A 178 -17.25 -16.77 -7.95
CA LYS A 178 -17.27 -17.88 -6.99
C LYS A 178 -15.96 -18.69 -6.99
N ALA A 179 -14.82 -18.01 -7.06
CA ALA A 179 -13.50 -18.64 -7.06
C ALA A 179 -13.19 -19.30 -5.70
N HIS A 180 -12.39 -20.36 -5.66
CA HIS A 180 -11.95 -21.00 -4.41
C HIS A 180 -10.89 -20.19 -3.67
N ILE A 181 -10.09 -19.42 -4.43
CA ILE A 181 -9.04 -18.53 -3.93
C ILE A 181 -9.22 -17.17 -4.58
N LEU A 182 -9.37 -16.12 -3.78
CA LEU A 182 -9.33 -14.73 -4.22
C LEU A 182 -7.96 -14.12 -3.92
N LEU A 183 -7.33 -13.57 -4.93
CA LEU A 183 -6.12 -12.76 -4.83
C LEU A 183 -6.49 -11.30 -5.10
N LEU A 184 -6.36 -10.44 -4.08
CA LEU A 184 -6.77 -9.05 -4.15
C LEU A 184 -5.54 -8.15 -3.98
N ASP A 185 -5.14 -7.43 -5.03
CA ASP A 185 -4.01 -6.50 -4.99
C ASP A 185 -4.53 -5.06 -4.96
N GLU A 186 -4.46 -4.42 -3.77
CA GLU A 186 -4.96 -3.08 -3.48
C GLU A 186 -6.46 -2.88 -3.85
N PRO A 187 -7.37 -3.72 -3.33
CA PRO A 187 -8.77 -3.74 -3.76
C PRO A 187 -9.57 -2.51 -3.36
N THR A 188 -9.10 -1.73 -2.39
CA THR A 188 -9.81 -0.54 -1.86
C THR A 188 -9.46 0.75 -2.60
N ASN A 189 -8.51 0.72 -3.54
CA ASN A 189 -8.15 1.90 -4.31
C ASN A 189 -9.32 2.36 -5.18
N HIS A 190 -9.65 3.64 -5.12
CA HIS A 190 -10.72 4.28 -5.89
C HIS A 190 -12.14 3.78 -5.57
N LEU A 191 -12.37 3.22 -4.38
CA LEU A 191 -13.69 2.82 -3.91
C LEU A 191 -14.26 3.86 -2.93
N ASP A 192 -15.55 4.15 -3.08
CA ASP A 192 -16.34 4.89 -2.10
C ASP A 192 -16.60 4.04 -0.82
N LEU A 193 -16.96 4.69 0.29
CA LEU A 193 -17.17 4.00 1.58
C LEU A 193 -18.25 2.94 1.52
N ASP A 194 -19.39 3.24 0.91
CA ASP A 194 -20.52 2.31 0.84
C ASP A 194 -20.14 1.04 0.09
N THR A 195 -19.44 1.21 -1.04
CA THR A 195 -18.88 0.08 -1.79
C THR A 195 -17.83 -0.67 -0.97
N LYS A 196 -16.98 0.03 -0.23
CA LYS A 196 -15.98 -0.58 0.64
C LYS A 196 -16.63 -1.40 1.76
N ASP A 197 -17.65 -0.86 2.42
CA ASP A 197 -18.38 -1.53 3.49
C ASP A 197 -19.11 -2.78 2.97
N PHE A 198 -19.75 -2.68 1.80
CA PHE A 198 -20.33 -3.85 1.13
C PHE A 198 -19.30 -4.94 0.86
N ILE A 199 -18.13 -4.56 0.33
CA ILE A 199 -17.06 -5.50 0.04
C ILE A 199 -16.54 -6.15 1.32
N ILE A 200 -16.33 -5.40 2.38
CA ILE A 200 -15.92 -5.93 3.69
C ILE A 200 -16.90 -6.99 4.16
N GLU A 201 -18.21 -6.68 4.18
CA GLU A 201 -19.24 -7.61 4.61
C GLU A 201 -19.33 -8.84 3.70
N TYR A 202 -19.22 -8.66 2.39
CA TYR A 202 -19.20 -9.74 1.42
C TYR A 202 -18.01 -10.68 1.64
N LEU A 203 -16.80 -10.11 1.80
CA LEU A 203 -15.57 -10.89 2.01
C LEU A 203 -15.55 -11.59 3.38
N LYS A 204 -16.14 -10.98 4.43
CA LYS A 204 -16.32 -11.66 5.73
C LYS A 204 -17.15 -12.94 5.62
N GLN A 205 -18.15 -12.95 4.75
CA GLN A 205 -19.03 -14.09 4.53
C GLN A 205 -18.53 -15.05 3.44
N TYR A 206 -17.47 -14.69 2.72
CA TYR A 206 -16.98 -15.47 1.59
C TYR A 206 -16.45 -16.84 2.03
N ASN A 207 -17.00 -17.91 1.41
CA ASN A 207 -16.61 -19.30 1.65
C ASN A 207 -15.47 -19.71 0.72
N GLY A 208 -14.28 -19.18 0.93
CA GLY A 208 -13.08 -19.46 0.17
C GLY A 208 -11.87 -18.80 0.80
N MET A 209 -10.70 -19.14 0.29
CA MET A 209 -9.46 -18.52 0.71
C MET A 209 -9.36 -17.12 0.11
N ILE A 210 -8.96 -16.16 0.92
CA ILE A 210 -8.68 -14.78 0.47
C ILE A 210 -7.23 -14.45 0.83
N LEU A 211 -6.47 -13.98 -0.16
CA LEU A 211 -5.18 -13.35 0.07
C LEU A 211 -5.30 -11.91 -0.42
N VAL A 212 -5.04 -10.97 0.47
CA VAL A 212 -5.17 -9.56 0.16
C VAL A 212 -3.88 -8.81 0.46
N ILE A 213 -3.43 -8.01 -0.50
CA ILE A 213 -2.41 -6.99 -0.34
C ILE A 213 -3.15 -5.67 -0.28
N SER A 214 -3.01 -4.92 0.81
CA SER A 214 -3.60 -3.59 0.93
C SER A 214 -2.78 -2.69 1.83
N HIS A 215 -2.82 -1.40 1.55
CA HIS A 215 -2.30 -0.34 2.41
C HIS A 215 -3.38 0.22 3.35
N ASP A 216 -4.62 -0.18 3.16
CA ASP A 216 -5.75 0.18 4.00
C ASP A 216 -5.79 -0.70 5.26
N THR A 217 -5.33 -0.15 6.37
CA THR A 217 -5.24 -0.85 7.66
C THR A 217 -6.61 -1.22 8.21
N SER A 218 -7.64 -0.37 8.00
CA SER A 218 -9.01 -0.64 8.45
C SER A 218 -9.59 -1.83 7.71
N PHE A 219 -9.43 -1.88 6.39
CA PHE A 219 -9.85 -3.00 5.56
C PHE A 219 -9.17 -4.31 5.97
N LEU A 220 -7.84 -4.29 6.17
CA LEU A 220 -7.11 -5.47 6.65
C LEU A 220 -7.61 -5.95 8.01
N ASN A 221 -7.89 -5.04 8.94
CA ASN A 221 -8.37 -5.39 10.27
C ASN A 221 -9.74 -6.04 10.27
N GLU A 222 -10.63 -5.59 9.39
CA GLU A 222 -11.99 -6.07 9.28
C GLU A 222 -12.11 -7.42 8.54
N VAL A 223 -11.33 -7.62 7.47
CA VAL A 223 -11.46 -8.78 6.58
C VAL A 223 -10.55 -9.93 6.99
N THR A 224 -9.33 -9.66 7.50
CA THR A 224 -8.33 -10.70 7.65
C THR A 224 -8.35 -11.39 9.01
N THR A 225 -8.12 -12.69 9.02
CA THR A 225 -7.98 -13.53 10.23
C THR A 225 -6.54 -13.95 10.49
N LYS A 226 -5.68 -13.83 9.48
CA LYS A 226 -4.24 -14.11 9.54
C LYS A 226 -3.47 -13.03 8.80
N THR A 227 -2.22 -12.83 9.21
CA THR A 227 -1.31 -11.90 8.54
C THR A 227 -0.05 -12.65 8.12
N LEU A 228 0.29 -12.58 6.83
CA LEU A 228 1.54 -13.06 6.26
C LEU A 228 2.50 -11.88 6.11
N TYR A 229 3.55 -11.85 6.89
CA TYR A 229 4.62 -10.87 6.75
C TYR A 229 5.69 -11.39 5.77
N VAL A 230 5.94 -10.62 4.71
CA VAL A 230 7.00 -10.87 3.74
C VAL A 230 8.23 -10.05 4.14
N ASP A 231 9.27 -10.72 4.61
CA ASP A 231 10.48 -10.08 5.11
C ASP A 231 11.47 -9.82 3.97
N LYS A 232 11.66 -8.54 3.62
CA LYS A 232 12.58 -8.11 2.55
C LYS A 232 14.05 -8.39 2.88
N VAL A 233 14.42 -8.47 4.16
CA VAL A 233 15.82 -8.65 4.61
C VAL A 233 16.18 -10.13 4.69
N LYS A 234 15.27 -10.94 5.24
CA LYS A 234 15.46 -12.39 5.39
C LYS A 234 14.96 -13.18 4.17
N HIS A 235 14.27 -12.51 3.24
CA HIS A 235 13.68 -13.11 2.03
C HIS A 235 12.76 -14.29 2.32
N ASN A 236 12.06 -14.28 3.47
CA ASN A 236 11.19 -15.36 3.91
C ASN A 236 9.82 -14.86 4.38
N PHE A 237 8.96 -15.81 4.79
CA PHE A 237 7.61 -15.57 5.27
C PHE A 237 7.49 -15.81 6.77
N GLU A 238 6.71 -14.96 7.44
CA GLU A 238 6.30 -15.18 8.82
C GLU A 238 4.77 -15.04 8.93
N ILE A 239 4.08 -16.08 9.45
CA ILE A 239 2.63 -16.08 9.60
C ILE A 239 2.28 -15.71 11.04
N PHE A 240 1.33 -14.79 11.19
CA PHE A 240 0.75 -14.37 12.45
C PHE A 240 -0.74 -14.70 12.46
N ASN A 241 -1.20 -15.34 13.54
CA ASN A 241 -2.62 -15.59 13.76
C ASN A 241 -3.29 -14.34 14.32
N GLY A 242 -4.06 -13.67 13.50
CA GLY A 242 -4.74 -12.42 13.80
C GLY A 242 -4.71 -11.44 12.64
N ASN A 243 -5.51 -10.38 12.75
CA ASN A 243 -5.56 -9.27 11.81
C ASN A 243 -4.29 -8.40 11.89
N TYR A 244 -4.26 -7.32 11.11
CA TYR A 244 -3.10 -6.44 11.01
C TYR A 244 -2.72 -5.78 12.35
N GLU A 245 -3.71 -5.32 13.12
CA GLU A 245 -3.46 -4.71 14.45
C GLU A 245 -2.80 -5.71 15.42
N LYS A 246 -3.31 -6.94 15.46
CA LYS A 246 -2.72 -7.99 16.31
C LYS A 246 -1.31 -8.36 15.87
N TYR A 247 -1.07 -8.40 14.56
CA TYR A 247 0.27 -8.58 14.00
C TYR A 247 1.23 -7.49 14.49
N LEU A 248 0.83 -6.22 14.43
CA LEU A 248 1.67 -5.10 14.89
C LEU A 248 2.04 -5.24 16.37
N LYS A 249 1.08 -5.58 17.24
CA LYS A 249 1.32 -5.79 18.68
C LYS A 249 2.32 -6.93 18.92
N ILE A 250 2.11 -8.09 18.28
CA ILE A 250 3.01 -9.24 18.40
C ILE A 250 4.42 -8.91 17.89
N LYS A 251 4.51 -8.20 16.77
CA LYS A 251 5.79 -7.79 16.20
C LYS A 251 6.55 -6.84 17.11
N GLU A 252 5.88 -5.85 17.68
CA GLU A 252 6.46 -4.91 18.65
C GLU A 252 6.98 -5.64 19.91
N GLU A 253 6.22 -6.60 20.43
CA GLU A 253 6.64 -7.42 21.56
C GLU A 253 7.87 -8.28 21.23
N LYS A 254 7.89 -8.92 20.05
CA LYS A 254 9.04 -9.69 19.56
C LYS A 254 10.29 -8.80 19.41
N ASP A 255 10.13 -7.61 18.83
CA ASP A 255 11.21 -6.65 18.64
C ASP A 255 11.77 -6.17 19.98
N LYS A 256 10.91 -5.82 20.95
CA LYS A 256 11.31 -5.45 22.31
C LYS A 256 12.03 -6.60 23.05
N ALA A 257 11.52 -7.83 22.91
CA ALA A 257 12.15 -9.01 23.50
C ALA A 257 13.53 -9.26 22.90
N ARG A 258 13.66 -9.14 21.58
CA ARG A 258 14.92 -9.27 20.85
C ARG A 258 15.94 -8.19 21.27
N GLU A 259 15.51 -6.94 21.39
CA GLU A 259 16.37 -5.84 21.86
C GLU A 259 16.90 -6.11 23.27
N ARG A 260 16.03 -6.57 24.19
CA ARG A 260 16.45 -6.95 25.55
C ARG A 260 17.47 -8.09 25.55
N LEU A 261 17.30 -9.08 24.64
CA LEU A 261 18.23 -10.19 24.50
C LEU A 261 19.59 -9.71 23.98
N ILE A 262 19.60 -8.86 22.96
CA ILE A 262 20.82 -8.27 22.40
C ILE A 262 21.55 -7.44 23.46
N ALA A 263 20.84 -6.60 24.22
CA ALA A 263 21.43 -5.82 25.30
C ALA A 263 22.09 -6.71 26.35
N LYS A 264 21.38 -7.77 26.81
CA LYS A 264 21.95 -8.75 27.77
C LYS A 264 23.20 -9.45 27.24
N GLN A 265 23.18 -9.89 25.96
CA GLN A 265 24.32 -10.53 25.31
C GLN A 265 25.51 -9.56 25.18
N SER A 266 25.24 -8.29 24.85
CA SER A 266 26.29 -7.26 24.80
C SER A 266 26.92 -6.98 26.15
N ASP A 267 26.12 -6.87 27.22
CA ASP A 267 26.61 -6.67 28.59
C ASP A 267 27.44 -7.88 29.07
N GLU A 268 26.99 -9.09 28.75
CA GLU A 268 27.73 -10.32 29.12
C GLU A 268 29.05 -10.42 28.35
N GLU A 269 29.05 -10.07 27.07
CA GLU A 269 30.25 -10.00 26.20
C GLU A 269 31.27 -9.01 26.82
N GLU A 270 30.81 -7.82 27.17
CA GLU A 270 31.67 -6.78 27.76
C GLU A 270 32.25 -7.21 29.11
N LYS A 271 31.44 -7.82 30.00
CA LYS A 271 31.91 -8.39 31.27
C LYS A 271 32.96 -9.47 31.05
N LEU A 272 32.74 -10.40 30.11
CA LEU A 272 33.72 -11.44 29.79
C LEU A 272 35.02 -10.84 29.25
N LYS A 273 34.96 -9.85 28.35
CA LYS A 273 36.15 -9.14 27.84
C LYS A 273 36.93 -8.45 28.94
N ARG A 274 36.28 -7.78 29.90
CA ARG A 274 36.91 -7.12 31.05
C ARG A 274 37.63 -8.13 31.94
N ILE A 275 37.02 -9.28 32.23
CA ILE A 275 37.61 -10.35 33.06
C ILE A 275 38.82 -10.96 32.33
N ILE A 276 38.70 -11.23 31.02
CA ILE A 276 39.80 -11.76 30.21
C ILE A 276 41.01 -10.79 30.25
N ALA A 277 40.76 -9.50 29.94
CA ALA A 277 41.81 -8.47 29.96
C ALA A 277 42.53 -8.35 31.31
N LYS A 278 41.77 -8.52 32.40
CA LYS A 278 42.34 -8.43 33.78
C LYS A 278 43.24 -9.61 34.12
N TYR A 279 42.95 -10.82 33.64
CA TYR A 279 43.60 -12.06 34.09
C TYR A 279 44.48 -12.75 33.06
N ILE A 280 44.52 -12.30 31.78
CA ILE A 280 45.26 -12.95 30.72
C ILE A 280 46.78 -12.95 30.92
N HIS A 281 47.31 -11.97 31.63
CA HIS A 281 48.73 -11.82 31.92
C HIS A 281 49.08 -12.08 33.41
N GLY A 282 48.17 -12.72 34.16
CA GLY A 282 48.35 -12.98 35.58
C GLY A 282 49.06 -14.30 35.88
N THR A 283 48.95 -14.74 37.16
CA THR A 283 49.46 -16.03 37.58
C THR A 283 48.80 -17.20 36.86
N GLU A 284 49.43 -18.39 36.87
CA GLU A 284 48.92 -19.59 36.21
C GLU A 284 47.46 -19.89 36.54
N LYS A 285 47.05 -19.68 37.80
CA LYS A 285 45.67 -19.82 38.25
C LYS A 285 44.72 -18.79 37.60
N GLN A 286 45.18 -17.57 37.42
CA GLN A 286 44.47 -16.47 36.76
C GLN A 286 44.39 -16.70 35.26
N ALA A 287 45.44 -17.19 34.61
CA ALA A 287 45.45 -17.54 33.21
C ALA A 287 44.44 -18.66 32.88
N ASN A 288 44.24 -19.62 33.76
CA ASN A 288 43.23 -20.67 33.59
C ASN A 288 41.81 -20.10 33.68
N ILE A 289 41.55 -19.14 34.57
CA ILE A 289 40.26 -18.41 34.60
C ILE A 289 40.03 -17.66 33.31
N ALA A 290 41.05 -16.99 32.76
CA ALA A 290 40.93 -16.28 31.46
C ALA A 290 40.61 -17.24 30.31
N LYS A 291 41.26 -18.41 30.25
CA LYS A 291 40.98 -19.46 29.24
C LYS A 291 39.51 -19.94 29.29
N ASP A 292 38.98 -20.17 30.49
CA ASP A 292 37.57 -20.58 30.63
C ASP A 292 36.60 -19.48 30.15
N ARG A 293 36.92 -18.21 30.44
CA ARG A 293 36.13 -17.07 29.99
C ARG A 293 36.23 -16.85 28.47
N ILE A 294 37.37 -17.14 27.86
CA ILE A 294 37.53 -17.13 26.40
C ILE A 294 36.62 -18.18 25.77
N LYS A 295 36.62 -19.42 26.25
CA LYS A 295 35.72 -20.47 25.76
C LYS A 295 34.23 -20.05 25.89
N LYS A 296 33.87 -19.39 27.03
CA LYS A 296 32.50 -18.90 27.22
C LYS A 296 32.17 -17.78 26.25
N LEU A 297 33.11 -16.87 25.97
CA LEU A 297 32.95 -15.79 24.98
C LEU A 297 32.79 -16.33 23.54
N GLU A 298 33.56 -17.36 23.18
CA GLU A 298 33.42 -18.03 21.87
C GLU A 298 32.04 -18.67 21.71
N LYS A 299 31.55 -19.39 22.75
CA LYS A 299 30.20 -19.94 22.73
C LYS A 299 29.12 -18.84 22.62
N LEU A 300 29.28 -17.73 23.35
CA LEU A 300 28.37 -16.60 23.30
C LEU A 300 28.34 -16.00 21.88
N LYS A 301 29.51 -15.88 21.22
CA LYS A 301 29.60 -15.38 19.83
C LYS A 301 28.92 -16.31 18.82
N GLN A 302 28.95 -17.64 19.02
CA GLN A 302 28.26 -18.60 18.15
C GLN A 302 26.74 -18.51 18.23
N VAL A 303 26.19 -18.14 19.41
CA VAL A 303 24.74 -18.03 19.68
C VAL A 303 24.27 -16.56 19.66
N LYS A 304 25.17 -15.63 19.35
CA LYS A 304 24.86 -14.20 19.35
C LYS A 304 23.77 -13.91 18.33
N VAL A 305 22.64 -13.43 18.83
CA VAL A 305 21.59 -12.89 17.97
C VAL A 305 22.16 -11.65 17.30
N GLU A 306 22.36 -11.72 15.99
CA GLU A 306 22.75 -10.53 15.22
C GLU A 306 21.66 -9.48 15.40
N ALA A 307 22.08 -8.32 15.89
CA ALA A 307 21.23 -7.15 15.77
C ALA A 307 20.94 -6.99 14.29
N GLU A 308 19.67 -7.05 13.91
CA GLU A 308 19.32 -6.50 12.60
C GLU A 308 20.00 -5.13 12.57
N LYS A 309 20.73 -4.84 11.49
CA LYS A 309 21.27 -3.51 11.29
C LYS A 309 20.07 -2.57 11.22
N LYS A 310 19.46 -2.29 12.39
CA LYS A 310 18.61 -1.11 12.50
C LYS A 310 19.55 -0.01 12.05
N GLN A 311 19.31 0.48 10.85
CA GLN A 311 19.90 1.76 10.48
C GLN A 311 19.59 2.64 11.69
N LYS A 312 20.65 3.06 12.41
CA LYS A 312 20.46 4.03 13.48
C LYS A 312 19.75 5.18 12.84
N VAL A 313 18.45 5.29 13.09
CA VAL A 313 17.67 6.45 12.70
C VAL A 313 18.30 7.57 13.52
N THR A 314 19.30 8.21 12.94
CA THR A 314 19.80 9.47 13.49
C THR A 314 18.61 10.38 13.41
N LYS A 315 18.17 10.93 14.54
CA LYS A 315 17.09 11.91 14.58
C LYS A 315 17.42 12.97 13.53
N PHE A 316 16.79 12.85 12.39
CA PHE A 316 16.94 13.78 11.30
C PHE A 316 15.95 14.92 11.57
N LYS A 317 16.47 16.14 11.71
CA LYS A 317 15.64 17.34 11.72
C LYS A 317 15.69 17.97 10.34
N ILE A 318 14.53 18.22 9.76
CA ILE A 318 14.41 19.03 8.54
C ILE A 318 14.91 20.44 8.87
N LYS A 319 15.97 20.86 8.19
CA LYS A 319 16.56 22.19 8.42
C LYS A 319 15.81 23.22 7.61
N ILE A 320 15.50 24.33 8.26
CA ILE A 320 14.99 25.54 7.64
C ILE A 320 16.18 26.48 7.44
N ASN A 321 16.41 26.94 6.21
CA ASN A 321 17.53 27.82 5.92
C ASN A 321 17.33 29.22 6.55
N TYR A 322 16.11 29.76 6.43
CA TYR A 322 15.74 31.06 6.98
C TYR A 322 14.29 31.00 7.49
N PRO A 323 13.97 31.61 8.66
CA PRO A 323 12.59 31.65 9.12
C PRO A 323 11.74 32.53 8.17
N SER A 324 10.50 32.13 7.93
CA SER A 324 9.54 32.98 7.22
C SER A 324 9.11 34.16 8.07
N THR A 325 8.36 35.09 7.48
CA THR A 325 7.69 36.18 8.20
C THR A 325 6.55 35.62 9.07
N SER A 326 5.92 36.47 9.90
CA SER A 326 4.76 36.08 10.72
C SER A 326 3.59 35.56 9.90
N ILE A 327 3.40 36.10 8.70
CA ILE A 327 2.35 35.66 7.76
C ILE A 327 3.05 35.25 6.45
N PRO A 328 3.34 33.98 6.23
CA PRO A 328 3.95 33.48 5.01
C PRO A 328 3.01 33.50 3.80
N ILE A 329 1.72 33.24 4.00
CA ILE A 329 0.72 33.14 2.94
C ILE A 329 -0.55 33.86 3.36
N GLU A 330 -1.05 34.74 2.48
CA GLU A 330 -2.32 35.43 2.61
C GLU A 330 -3.11 35.30 1.31
N VAL A 331 -4.36 34.87 1.41
CA VAL A 331 -5.27 34.71 0.28
C VAL A 331 -6.44 35.66 0.49
N ASN A 332 -6.69 36.54 -0.48
CA ASN A 332 -7.70 37.60 -0.40
C ASN A 332 -8.65 37.50 -1.59
N HIS A 333 -9.92 37.30 -1.33
CA HIS A 333 -11.03 37.29 -2.30
C HIS A 333 -10.77 36.43 -3.54
N LEU A 334 -10.12 35.28 -3.33
CA LEU A 334 -9.72 34.38 -4.41
C LEU A 334 -10.92 33.84 -5.16
N LYS A 335 -10.92 34.09 -6.48
CA LYS A 335 -11.90 33.53 -7.41
C LYS A 335 -11.19 32.67 -8.44
N PHE A 336 -11.61 31.40 -8.54
CA PHE A 336 -11.02 30.47 -9.50
C PHE A 336 -12.01 29.39 -9.95
N GLY A 337 -11.91 29.03 -11.22
CA GLY A 337 -12.55 27.87 -11.86
C GLY A 337 -11.77 27.51 -13.10
N TYR A 338 -11.84 26.25 -13.52
CA TYR A 338 -11.25 25.82 -14.80
C TYR A 338 -12.08 26.31 -16.00
N ASP A 339 -13.39 26.53 -15.77
CA ASP A 339 -14.32 27.19 -16.68
C ASP A 339 -14.97 28.38 -15.97
N GLU A 340 -15.24 29.47 -16.72
CA GLU A 340 -15.88 30.67 -16.17
C GLU A 340 -17.26 30.40 -15.56
N ASN A 341 -17.95 29.36 -16.05
CA ASN A 341 -19.30 28.99 -15.60
C ASN A 341 -19.30 27.99 -14.43
N ASN A 342 -18.13 27.40 -14.08
CA ASN A 342 -18.03 26.43 -13.01
C ASN A 342 -16.87 26.80 -12.08
N LEU A 343 -17.20 27.67 -11.12
CA LEU A 343 -16.21 28.18 -10.14
C LEU A 343 -16.00 27.17 -9.01
N LEU A 344 -14.73 26.86 -8.73
CA LEU A 344 -14.33 26.12 -7.53
C LEU A 344 -14.33 27.03 -6.30
N TYR A 345 -13.84 28.26 -6.46
CA TYR A 345 -13.83 29.30 -5.43
C TYR A 345 -14.46 30.56 -5.98
N ASN A 346 -15.38 31.16 -5.22
CA ASN A 346 -16.02 32.42 -5.59
C ASN A 346 -15.50 33.62 -4.81
N ASP A 347 -15.18 33.44 -3.52
CA ASP A 347 -14.64 34.46 -2.62
C ASP A 347 -13.91 33.79 -1.46
N LEU A 348 -12.76 33.15 -1.75
CA LEU A 348 -11.98 32.45 -0.73
C LEU A 348 -10.94 33.37 -0.11
N SER A 349 -11.02 33.58 1.20
CA SER A 349 -10.08 34.42 1.95
C SER A 349 -9.63 33.76 3.23
N PHE A 350 -8.31 33.69 3.44
CA PHE A 350 -7.71 33.17 4.68
C PHE A 350 -6.24 33.62 4.82
N THR A 351 -5.72 33.49 6.04
CA THR A 351 -4.33 33.86 6.37
C THR A 351 -3.68 32.74 7.16
N ILE A 352 -2.46 32.37 6.76
CA ILE A 352 -1.65 31.33 7.42
C ILE A 352 -0.54 31.98 8.22
N GLN A 353 -0.36 31.56 9.46
CA GLN A 353 0.70 32.06 10.34
C GLN A 353 1.94 31.16 10.29
N ARG A 354 3.08 31.75 10.61
CA ARG A 354 4.35 31.02 10.66
C ARG A 354 4.31 29.90 11.70
N GLY A 355 4.73 28.70 11.27
CA GLY A 355 4.84 27.53 12.12
C GLY A 355 3.54 26.75 12.29
N GLU A 356 2.42 27.22 11.71
CA GLU A 356 1.17 26.46 11.73
C GLU A 356 1.26 25.21 10.84
N LYS A 357 0.74 24.10 11.34
CA LYS A 357 0.51 22.87 10.57
C LYS A 357 -0.98 22.73 10.32
N ILE A 358 -1.37 22.86 9.06
CA ILE A 358 -2.76 22.98 8.65
C ILE A 358 -3.13 21.80 7.73
N LEU A 359 -4.18 21.07 8.09
CA LEU A 359 -4.82 20.11 7.20
C LEU A 359 -5.85 20.83 6.33
N ILE A 360 -5.81 20.64 5.02
CA ILE A 360 -6.83 21.14 4.10
C ILE A 360 -7.91 20.06 3.98
N VAL A 361 -9.13 20.42 4.39
CA VAL A 361 -10.29 19.53 4.45
C VAL A 361 -11.40 20.04 3.53
N GLY A 362 -12.09 19.11 2.87
CA GLY A 362 -13.19 19.44 1.96
C GLY A 362 -13.52 18.24 1.07
N GLU A 363 -14.63 18.33 0.36
CA GLU A 363 -15.12 17.29 -0.53
C GLU A 363 -14.15 16.95 -1.68
N ASN A 364 -14.33 15.78 -2.28
CA ASN A 364 -13.55 15.42 -3.46
C ASN A 364 -13.95 16.34 -4.63
N GLY A 365 -12.94 16.78 -5.39
CA GLY A 365 -13.21 17.73 -6.49
C GLY A 365 -13.36 19.19 -6.06
N ILE A 366 -13.48 19.52 -4.76
CA ILE A 366 -13.61 20.92 -4.27
C ILE A 366 -12.38 21.80 -4.56
N GLY A 367 -11.28 21.18 -5.02
CA GLY A 367 -10.10 21.92 -5.45
C GLY A 367 -8.93 21.91 -4.47
N LYS A 368 -8.84 21.00 -3.50
CA LYS A 368 -7.71 20.94 -2.52
C LYS A 368 -6.34 21.04 -3.21
N THR A 369 -6.05 20.19 -4.18
CA THR A 369 -4.84 20.23 -5.03
C THR A 369 -4.75 21.53 -5.83
N THR A 370 -5.88 22.01 -6.34
CA THR A 370 -5.94 23.27 -7.10
C THR A 370 -5.52 24.47 -6.25
N LEU A 371 -5.92 24.52 -4.98
CA LEU A 371 -5.49 25.55 -4.04
C LEU A 371 -3.98 25.53 -3.84
N LEU A 372 -3.38 24.36 -3.66
CA LEU A 372 -1.91 24.25 -3.55
C LEU A 372 -1.20 24.73 -4.82
N ARG A 373 -1.72 24.39 -6.00
CA ARG A 373 -1.18 24.86 -7.30
C ARG A 373 -1.33 26.36 -7.50
N LEU A 374 -2.41 26.97 -7.02
CA LEU A 374 -2.61 28.42 -7.01
C LEU A 374 -1.61 29.11 -6.08
N ILE A 375 -1.40 28.58 -4.87
CA ILE A 375 -0.38 29.08 -3.92
C ILE A 375 1.03 28.96 -4.55
N MET A 376 1.31 27.90 -5.28
CA MET A 376 2.58 27.73 -6.01
C MET A 376 2.75 28.69 -7.22
N GLY A 377 1.67 29.38 -7.63
CA GLY A 377 1.69 30.21 -8.82
C GLY A 377 1.67 29.43 -10.14
N SER A 378 1.44 28.11 -10.09
CA SER A 378 1.29 27.27 -11.29
C SER A 378 -0.03 27.53 -12.03
N LEU A 379 -1.02 28.04 -11.31
CA LEU A 379 -2.31 28.50 -11.84
C LEU A 379 -2.50 29.97 -11.48
N LYS A 380 -3.23 30.70 -12.32
CA LYS A 380 -3.55 32.13 -12.09
C LYS A 380 -5.01 32.24 -11.65
N PRO A 381 -5.32 32.99 -10.59
CA PRO A 381 -6.70 33.27 -10.20
C PRO A 381 -7.42 34.08 -11.30
N ILE A 382 -8.75 33.93 -11.37
CA ILE A 382 -9.62 34.76 -12.21
C ILE A 382 -9.72 36.15 -11.60
N ASP A 383 -9.85 36.22 -10.26
CA ASP A 383 -9.92 37.45 -9.48
C ASP A 383 -9.38 37.19 -8.07
N GLY A 384 -9.07 38.26 -7.32
CA GLY A 384 -8.44 38.18 -6.01
C GLY A 384 -6.91 38.06 -6.07
N GLU A 385 -6.30 37.89 -4.92
CA GLU A 385 -4.85 37.91 -4.79
C GLU A 385 -4.34 36.85 -3.81
N ILE A 386 -3.24 36.20 -4.17
CA ILE A 386 -2.45 35.34 -3.27
C ILE A 386 -1.13 36.03 -3.02
N LYS A 387 -0.89 36.47 -1.78
CA LYS A 387 0.35 37.08 -1.34
C LYS A 387 1.23 36.05 -0.67
N ILE A 388 2.39 35.81 -1.27
CA ILE A 388 3.46 35.01 -0.68
C ILE A 388 4.53 36.00 -0.28
N ASN A 389 4.89 36.01 0.99
CA ASN A 389 5.89 36.92 1.49
C ASN A 389 7.29 36.60 0.95
N ASP A 390 8.12 37.61 0.65
CA ASP A 390 9.45 37.46 0.02
C ASP A 390 10.41 36.51 0.76
N LYS A 391 10.26 36.33 2.07
CA LYS A 391 11.05 35.38 2.87
C LYS A 391 10.47 33.97 2.92
N THR A 392 9.36 33.72 2.24
CA THR A 392 8.71 32.39 2.22
C THR A 392 9.33 31.54 1.12
N VAL A 393 9.98 30.47 1.53
CA VAL A 393 10.54 29.46 0.62
C VAL A 393 9.66 28.23 0.68
N ILE A 394 8.94 27.97 -0.42
CA ILE A 394 7.98 26.88 -0.50
C ILE A 394 8.64 25.61 -1.04
N GLY A 395 8.45 24.50 -0.32
CA GLY A 395 8.71 23.16 -0.81
C GLY A 395 7.39 22.46 -1.13
N TYR A 396 7.15 22.14 -2.40
CA TYR A 396 5.90 21.52 -2.84
C TYR A 396 6.11 20.05 -3.21
N TYR A 397 5.33 19.19 -2.58
CA TYR A 397 5.23 17.78 -2.94
C TYR A 397 3.94 17.58 -3.74
N ALA A 398 4.10 17.40 -5.05
CA ALA A 398 3.00 17.12 -5.97
C ALA A 398 2.77 15.61 -6.10
N GLN A 399 1.55 15.22 -6.34
CA GLN A 399 1.14 13.83 -6.57
C GLN A 399 1.88 13.18 -7.77
N GLU A 400 2.29 13.95 -8.77
CA GLU A 400 2.94 13.47 -10.01
C GLU A 400 4.48 13.40 -9.98
N HIS A 401 5.12 13.66 -8.85
CA HIS A 401 6.59 13.51 -8.66
C HIS A 401 7.48 14.26 -9.69
N GLU A 402 7.06 15.43 -10.18
CA GLU A 402 7.78 16.23 -11.18
C GLU A 402 9.21 16.63 -10.79
N ILE A 403 9.55 16.52 -9.49
CA ILE A 403 10.83 16.94 -8.92
C ILE A 403 11.97 15.94 -9.21
N ILE A 404 11.67 14.74 -9.72
CA ILE A 404 12.62 13.63 -9.85
C ILE A 404 13.10 13.52 -11.31
N ASP A 405 14.42 13.59 -11.50
CA ASP A 405 15.03 13.33 -12.81
C ASP A 405 15.18 11.83 -13.04
N ASN A 406 14.35 11.29 -13.92
CA ASN A 406 14.27 9.87 -14.24
C ASN A 406 15.55 9.31 -14.89
N SER A 407 16.37 10.15 -15.51
CA SER A 407 17.61 9.77 -16.17
C SER A 407 18.79 9.59 -15.21
N LYS A 408 18.67 10.08 -13.98
CA LYS A 408 19.70 10.02 -12.94
C LYS A 408 19.45 8.90 -11.95
N THR A 409 20.51 8.46 -11.27
CA THR A 409 20.37 7.58 -10.10
C THR A 409 19.71 8.32 -8.95
N ILE A 410 19.21 7.57 -7.95
CA ILE A 410 18.69 8.20 -6.73
C ILE A 410 19.76 9.13 -6.13
N LEU A 411 20.99 8.65 -5.95
CA LEU A 411 22.10 9.45 -5.41
C LEU A 411 22.32 10.74 -6.20
N ASN A 412 22.41 10.65 -7.53
CA ASN A 412 22.68 11.81 -8.40
C ASN A 412 21.55 12.83 -8.44
N ASN A 413 20.33 12.45 -8.07
CA ASN A 413 19.22 13.37 -7.89
C ASN A 413 19.43 14.33 -6.72
N PHE A 414 20.42 14.10 -5.85
CA PHE A 414 20.75 14.93 -4.68
C PHE A 414 22.03 15.75 -4.83
N ASN A 415 22.72 15.71 -5.99
CA ASN A 415 23.99 16.42 -6.21
C ASN A 415 23.88 17.95 -6.03
N ASN A 416 22.70 18.53 -6.21
CA ASN A 416 22.48 19.99 -6.13
C ASN A 416 22.34 20.52 -4.70
N TYR A 417 22.35 19.66 -3.67
CA TYR A 417 22.16 20.06 -2.27
C TYR A 417 23.47 20.33 -1.53
N GLY A 418 24.63 20.26 -2.20
CA GLY A 418 25.95 20.55 -1.60
C GLY A 418 26.39 19.56 -0.52
N LEU A 419 25.80 18.37 -0.50
CA LEU A 419 26.13 17.29 0.43
C LEU A 419 27.14 16.32 -0.22
N ALA A 420 28.06 15.79 0.60
CA ALA A 420 28.92 14.71 0.16
C ALA A 420 28.14 13.39 0.02
N ASP A 421 28.59 12.48 -0.87
CA ASP A 421 27.90 11.20 -1.14
C ASP A 421 27.57 10.39 0.13
N TYR A 422 28.47 10.38 1.12
CA TYR A 422 28.24 9.64 2.36
C TYR A 422 27.13 10.30 3.21
N GLU A 423 26.96 11.63 3.15
CA GLU A 423 25.90 12.35 3.82
C GLU A 423 24.56 12.10 3.15
N VAL A 424 24.52 12.12 1.81
CA VAL A 424 23.32 11.76 1.03
C VAL A 424 22.91 10.31 1.33
N ARG A 425 23.84 9.37 1.35
CA ARG A 425 23.57 7.96 1.71
C ARG A 425 23.00 7.82 3.11
N ARG A 426 23.59 8.52 4.07
CA ARG A 426 23.10 8.54 5.46
C ARG A 426 21.71 9.15 5.55
N TYR A 427 21.48 10.22 4.81
CA TYR A 427 20.22 10.92 4.73
C TYR A 427 19.11 10.05 4.13
N LEU A 428 19.36 9.47 2.97
CA LEU A 428 18.44 8.56 2.29
C LEU A 428 18.10 7.31 3.12
N GLY A 429 18.99 6.93 4.04
CA GLY A 429 18.74 5.89 5.04
C GLY A 429 17.51 6.17 5.91
N ASN A 430 17.23 7.44 6.25
CA ASN A 430 16.02 7.82 6.99
C ASN A 430 14.75 7.60 6.16
N PHE A 431 14.85 7.71 4.83
CA PHE A 431 13.77 7.43 3.87
C PHE A 431 13.79 5.97 3.37
N LEU A 432 14.44 5.05 4.13
CA LEU A 432 14.46 3.62 3.89
C LEU A 432 15.16 3.18 2.59
N PHE A 433 16.12 3.97 2.11
CA PHE A 433 17.04 3.53 1.07
C PHE A 433 18.34 3.03 1.66
N SER A 434 18.85 1.89 1.20
CA SER A 434 20.07 1.27 1.73
C SER A 434 20.91 0.60 0.64
N GLY A 435 22.19 0.46 0.89
CA GLY A 435 23.12 -0.31 0.04
C GLY A 435 23.06 0.12 -1.43
N GLU A 436 22.82 -0.84 -2.31
CA GLU A 436 22.77 -0.65 -3.76
C GLU A 436 21.50 0.04 -4.27
N ASP A 437 20.46 0.12 -3.46
CA ASP A 437 19.20 0.77 -3.87
C ASP A 437 19.43 2.21 -4.35
N ILE A 438 20.36 2.91 -3.72
CA ILE A 438 20.68 4.32 -3.99
C ILE A 438 21.28 4.52 -5.41
N ASN A 439 21.87 3.48 -5.98
CA ASN A 439 22.49 3.51 -7.31
C ASN A 439 21.48 3.18 -8.44
N LYS A 440 20.23 2.81 -8.11
CA LYS A 440 19.17 2.58 -9.10
C LYS A 440 18.84 3.88 -9.84
N LEU A 441 18.53 3.76 -11.13
CA LEU A 441 17.96 4.87 -11.91
C LEU A 441 16.57 5.23 -11.36
N ALA A 442 16.27 6.52 -11.24
CA ALA A 442 14.99 6.97 -10.75
C ALA A 442 13.81 6.55 -11.66
N GLY A 443 14.08 6.37 -12.95
CA GLY A 443 13.08 5.92 -13.92
C GLY A 443 12.54 4.49 -13.71
N VAL A 444 13.30 3.62 -13.01
CA VAL A 444 12.89 2.22 -12.75
C VAL A 444 12.29 2.02 -11.35
N LEU A 445 12.12 3.09 -10.58
CA LEU A 445 11.58 3.02 -9.23
C LEU A 445 10.09 2.69 -9.24
N SER A 446 9.68 1.88 -8.25
CA SER A 446 8.26 1.71 -7.96
C SER A 446 7.61 3.04 -7.51
N PRO A 447 6.28 3.19 -7.64
CA PRO A 447 5.60 4.40 -7.17
C PRO A 447 5.94 4.78 -5.72
N GLY A 448 5.96 3.82 -4.79
CA GLY A 448 6.32 4.08 -3.40
C GLY A 448 7.79 4.43 -3.18
N GLU A 449 8.73 3.88 -3.96
CA GLU A 449 10.14 4.31 -3.92
C GLU A 449 10.29 5.74 -4.44
N ARG A 450 9.56 6.06 -5.51
CA ARG A 450 9.53 7.41 -6.09
C ARG A 450 8.96 8.43 -5.10
N SER A 451 7.86 8.12 -4.42
CA SER A 451 7.28 8.97 -3.35
C SER A 451 8.31 9.26 -2.27
N ARG A 452 9.07 8.25 -1.80
CA ARG A 452 10.11 8.43 -0.78
C ARG A 452 11.26 9.33 -1.26
N VAL A 453 11.69 9.21 -2.53
CA VAL A 453 12.71 10.12 -3.10
C VAL A 453 12.20 11.55 -3.17
N GLY A 454 10.96 11.76 -3.61
CA GLY A 454 10.33 13.08 -3.67
C GLY A 454 10.26 13.75 -2.30
N LEU A 455 9.76 13.02 -1.28
CA LEU A 455 9.71 13.51 0.10
C LEU A 455 11.10 13.80 0.68
N ALA A 456 12.09 12.96 0.37
CA ALA A 456 13.48 13.22 0.75
C ALA A 456 14.01 14.50 0.12
N LYS A 457 13.75 14.77 -1.16
CA LYS A 457 14.19 16.02 -1.81
C LYS A 457 13.59 17.25 -1.16
N ILE A 458 12.29 17.21 -0.83
CA ILE A 458 11.61 18.33 -0.18
C ILE A 458 12.13 18.55 1.22
N ALA A 459 12.37 17.52 2.00
CA ALA A 459 12.92 17.65 3.34
C ALA A 459 14.36 18.21 3.36
N LEU A 460 15.11 18.14 2.25
CA LEU A 460 16.43 18.77 2.09
C LEU A 460 16.39 20.15 1.44
N SER A 461 15.26 20.59 0.92
CA SER A 461 15.15 21.85 0.19
C SER A 461 15.49 23.10 1.03
N GLY A 462 15.48 22.97 2.37
CA GLY A 462 15.64 24.08 3.29
C GLY A 462 14.45 25.03 3.31
N ALA A 463 13.32 24.60 2.74
CA ALA A 463 12.06 25.34 2.72
C ALA A 463 11.57 25.62 4.14
N ASN A 464 10.96 26.79 4.34
CA ASN A 464 10.32 27.18 5.60
C ASN A 464 8.79 27.04 5.57
N THR A 465 8.26 26.67 4.40
CA THR A 465 6.83 26.39 4.18
C THR A 465 6.71 25.16 3.29
N LEU A 466 6.04 24.11 3.76
CA LEU A 466 5.81 22.87 3.02
C LEU A 466 4.36 22.76 2.58
N LEU A 467 4.16 22.42 1.32
CA LEU A 467 2.86 22.05 0.75
C LEU A 467 2.95 20.58 0.37
N LEU A 468 2.17 19.73 1.04
CA LEU A 468 2.17 18.28 0.85
C LEU A 468 0.82 17.84 0.30
N ASP A 469 0.81 17.37 -0.95
CA ASP A 469 -0.39 16.89 -1.64
C ASP A 469 -0.38 15.36 -1.69
N GLU A 470 -1.21 14.72 -0.87
CA GLU A 470 -1.32 13.27 -0.71
C GLU A 470 0.03 12.56 -0.54
N PRO A 471 0.86 12.94 0.46
CA PRO A 471 2.24 12.44 0.60
C PRO A 471 2.32 10.97 0.95
N THR A 472 1.22 10.34 1.35
CA THR A 472 1.14 8.93 1.75
C THR A 472 0.77 7.99 0.61
N ASN A 473 0.35 8.52 -0.54
CA ASN A 473 -0.04 7.70 -1.67
C ASN A 473 1.11 6.77 -2.11
N HIS A 474 0.78 5.52 -2.36
CA HIS A 474 1.72 4.45 -2.73
C HIS A 474 2.75 4.06 -1.66
N LEU A 475 2.63 4.57 -0.42
CA LEU A 475 3.49 4.16 0.69
C LEU A 475 2.82 3.07 1.52
N ASP A 476 3.58 2.05 1.90
CA ASP A 476 3.09 1.06 2.86
C ASP A 476 2.91 1.68 4.27
N PRO A 477 2.00 1.15 5.12
CA PRO A 477 1.67 1.76 6.41
C PRO A 477 2.88 1.95 7.33
N MET A 478 3.85 1.03 7.31
CA MET A 478 5.07 1.16 8.11
C MET A 478 5.96 2.30 7.61
N THR A 479 6.01 2.50 6.30
CA THR A 479 6.73 3.63 5.68
C THR A 479 6.03 4.95 5.98
N GLN A 480 4.69 4.99 5.94
CA GLN A 480 3.90 6.19 6.26
C GLN A 480 4.21 6.70 7.67
N LEU A 481 4.20 5.83 8.68
CA LEU A 481 4.53 6.18 10.06
C LEU A 481 5.96 6.73 10.20
N LYS A 482 6.94 6.12 9.52
CA LYS A 482 8.32 6.61 9.55
C LYS A 482 8.50 7.96 8.87
N ILE A 483 7.78 8.19 7.77
CA ILE A 483 7.75 9.50 7.09
C ILE A 483 7.09 10.54 8.00
N ALA A 484 5.97 10.19 8.65
CA ALA A 484 5.32 11.08 9.62
C ALA A 484 6.29 11.50 10.74
N ASP A 485 7.06 10.55 11.30
CA ASP A 485 8.07 10.85 12.32
C ASP A 485 9.15 11.84 11.86
N ILE A 486 9.51 11.84 10.55
CA ILE A 486 10.46 12.80 9.99
C ILE A 486 9.86 14.22 9.93
N PHE A 487 8.59 14.33 9.52
CA PHE A 487 7.91 15.60 9.33
C PHE A 487 7.27 16.15 10.61
N LYS A 488 7.05 15.29 11.62
CA LYS A 488 6.47 15.68 12.91
C LYS A 488 7.22 16.82 13.60
N ASP A 489 8.55 16.76 13.59
CA ASP A 489 9.43 17.72 14.25
C ASP A 489 9.81 18.91 13.34
N TYR A 490 9.13 19.08 12.18
CA TYR A 490 9.34 20.22 11.32
C TYR A 490 8.83 21.50 11.97
N GLU A 491 9.70 22.51 12.09
CA GLU A 491 9.42 23.77 12.79
C GLU A 491 8.86 24.88 11.87
N GLY A 492 8.75 24.61 10.57
CA GLY A 492 8.18 25.54 9.59
C GLY A 492 6.66 25.40 9.45
N THR A 493 6.11 26.21 8.56
CA THR A 493 4.69 26.17 8.19
C THR A 493 4.43 24.95 7.29
N MET A 494 3.32 24.25 7.48
CA MET A 494 2.96 23.07 6.71
C MET A 494 1.49 23.08 6.33
N LEU A 495 1.19 22.92 5.04
CA LEU A 495 -0.16 22.66 4.53
C LEU A 495 -0.17 21.24 3.98
N VAL A 496 -1.12 20.43 4.44
CA VAL A 496 -1.22 19.03 4.06
C VAL A 496 -2.61 18.75 3.50
N VAL A 497 -2.66 18.08 2.38
CA VAL A 497 -3.85 17.38 1.87
C VAL A 497 -3.59 15.90 2.05
N SER A 498 -4.41 15.19 2.80
CA SER A 498 -4.29 13.75 2.98
C SER A 498 -5.60 13.14 3.45
N HIS A 499 -5.91 11.96 2.91
CA HIS A 499 -7.02 11.11 3.33
C HIS A 499 -6.62 10.07 4.39
N ASN A 500 -5.34 10.02 4.78
CA ASN A 500 -4.85 9.06 5.77
C ASN A 500 -4.83 9.66 7.17
N LEU A 501 -5.85 9.35 7.97
CA LEU A 501 -6.01 9.86 9.34
C LEU A 501 -4.85 9.46 10.27
N GLU A 502 -4.30 8.24 10.14
CA GLU A 502 -3.18 7.80 10.98
C GLU A 502 -1.90 8.63 10.72
N PHE A 503 -1.67 8.95 9.46
CA PHE A 503 -0.57 9.84 9.07
C PHE A 503 -0.79 11.26 9.58
N VAL A 504 -1.98 11.81 9.40
CA VAL A 504 -2.36 13.16 9.85
C VAL A 504 -2.22 13.29 11.37
N ASP A 505 -2.75 12.34 12.14
CA ASP A 505 -2.63 12.29 13.61
C ASP A 505 -1.15 12.26 14.05
N SER A 506 -0.29 11.57 13.27
CA SER A 506 1.15 11.46 13.57
C SER A 506 1.95 12.73 13.28
N LEU A 507 1.44 13.66 12.46
CA LEU A 507 2.12 14.93 12.11
C LEU A 507 1.97 16.03 13.15
N ASN A 508 1.13 15.86 14.19
CA ASN A 508 0.74 16.89 15.15
C ASN A 508 0.17 18.11 14.43
N ILE A 509 -0.91 17.93 13.67
CA ILE A 509 -1.63 19.01 13.01
C ILE A 509 -2.31 19.89 14.06
N ASP A 510 -2.16 21.21 13.95
CA ASP A 510 -2.71 22.17 14.89
C ASP A 510 -4.10 22.65 14.47
N ARG A 511 -4.28 22.88 13.17
CA ARG A 511 -5.46 23.50 12.60
C ARG A 511 -5.90 22.82 11.31
N MET A 512 -7.11 23.12 10.87
CA MET A 512 -7.62 22.71 9.57
C MET A 512 -8.25 23.89 8.84
N LEU A 513 -8.08 23.90 7.51
CA LEU A 513 -8.69 24.82 6.57
C LEU A 513 -9.85 24.11 5.89
N LEU A 514 -11.06 24.59 6.10
CA LEU A 514 -12.28 24.03 5.52
C LEU A 514 -12.55 24.67 4.16
N LEU A 515 -12.64 23.87 3.12
CA LEU A 515 -13.01 24.31 1.77
C LEU A 515 -14.48 23.96 1.49
N PRO A 516 -15.24 24.80 0.75
CA PRO A 516 -14.81 26.04 0.08
C PRO A 516 -14.89 27.30 0.95
N SER A 517 -15.27 27.19 2.26
CA SER A 517 -15.56 28.35 3.12
C SER A 517 -14.35 29.21 3.48
N GLY A 518 -13.12 28.67 3.41
CA GLY A 518 -11.92 29.37 3.85
C GLY A 518 -11.74 29.50 5.37
N VAL A 519 -12.62 28.87 6.15
CA VAL A 519 -12.56 28.93 7.61
C VAL A 519 -11.41 28.09 8.13
N ILE A 520 -10.55 28.71 8.96
CA ILE A 520 -9.50 28.00 9.69
C ILE A 520 -9.97 27.76 11.12
N THR A 521 -10.00 26.49 11.54
CA THR A 521 -10.39 26.06 12.88
C THR A 521 -9.35 25.15 13.50
N TYR A 522 -9.49 24.81 14.78
CA TYR A 522 -8.64 23.79 15.41
C TYR A 522 -8.87 22.42 14.78
N TYR A 523 -7.82 21.59 14.78
CA TYR A 523 -7.92 20.22 14.29
C TYR A 523 -8.95 19.43 15.11
N ASP A 524 -9.93 18.85 14.44
CA ASP A 524 -10.97 18.00 15.00
C ASP A 524 -11.17 16.78 14.11
N LYS A 525 -10.90 15.62 14.68
CA LYS A 525 -10.97 14.34 13.96
C LYS A 525 -12.40 14.00 13.51
N GLU A 526 -13.42 14.40 14.28
CA GLU A 526 -14.81 14.15 13.92
C GLU A 526 -15.21 14.95 12.67
N ILE A 527 -14.75 16.19 12.56
CA ILE A 527 -15.00 17.02 11.38
C ILE A 527 -14.28 16.43 10.16
N VAL A 528 -13.02 15.98 10.30
CA VAL A 528 -12.30 15.35 9.19
C VAL A 528 -13.00 14.08 8.73
N THR A 529 -13.40 13.23 9.67
CA THR A 529 -14.17 12.01 9.38
C THR A 529 -15.51 12.32 8.71
N TYR A 530 -16.20 13.40 9.13
CA TYR A 530 -17.43 13.84 8.49
C TYR A 530 -17.21 14.23 7.02
N TYR A 531 -16.19 15.04 6.71
CA TYR A 531 -15.85 15.39 5.32
C TYR A 531 -15.39 14.19 4.50
N GLU A 532 -14.69 13.24 5.09
CA GLU A 532 -14.36 11.99 4.44
C GLU A 532 -15.61 11.16 4.13
N THR A 533 -16.59 11.15 5.03
CA THR A 533 -17.88 10.48 4.81
C THR A 533 -18.66 11.18 3.70
N LEU A 534 -18.68 12.53 3.64
CA LEU A 534 -19.29 13.28 2.54
C LEU A 534 -18.61 13.00 1.20
N ASN A 535 -17.27 12.99 1.17
CA ASN A 535 -16.49 12.68 -0.03
C ASN A 535 -16.85 11.32 -0.63
N ASN A 536 -17.21 10.38 0.22
CA ASN A 536 -17.59 9.05 -0.19
C ASN A 536 -19.07 8.95 -0.61
N ASN A 537 -19.92 9.90 -0.17
CA ASN A 537 -21.34 9.96 -0.53
C ASN A 537 -21.61 10.81 -1.79
N GLU A 538 -20.72 11.70 -2.21
CA GLU A 538 -20.92 12.56 -3.39
C GLU A 538 -20.48 11.95 -4.73
N GLU A 539 -19.67 10.89 -4.72
CA GLU A 539 -19.46 10.06 -5.91
C GLU A 539 -20.74 9.33 -6.35
N ILE A 540 -21.86 9.54 -5.63
CA ILE A 540 -23.19 8.96 -5.87
C ILE A 540 -24.13 9.91 -6.68
N LYS A 541 -23.75 11.16 -6.91
CA LYS A 541 -24.48 12.11 -7.77
C LYS A 541 -23.71 12.37 -9.05
#